data_8b30534024a5125de299707cbba5bb25
#
_entry.id   8b30534024a5125de299707cbba5bb25
#
_cell.length_a   1.000
_cell.length_b   1.000
_cell.length_c   1.000
_cell.angle_alpha   90.00
_cell.angle_beta   90.00
_cell.angle_gamma   90.00
#
_symmetry.space_group_name_H-M   'P 1'
#
loop_
_entity.id
_entity.type
_entity.pdbx_description
1 polymer ?
#
loop_
_entity_poly.entity_id
_entity_poly.type
_entity_poly.pdbx_seq_one_letter_code
_entity_poly.pdbx_strand_id
1 'polypeptide(L)'
;MRVALSILIRCAAVACVLWSHCAAKEGTEPVTAPPIDPAPCFAAAETSDDDRIIGICGPLIDGEKTSRADRIKALIARAGAYDRKDQIDRAIGDDDAVLRFDPTLADIFNARGELWRKKGDRPRALADFAAAIKLNPDHPAAKSNYKSLALELERIGAQMAVNNRPSFDCASARRAVEKAICANPDLANLDRQISVANAKAVREAGSGNPGAGRALQREQDDFIARRNAAFGRPDYDLQKAMKERLDHLLAMDRH
;
A
#
# COMPACT_ATOMS: atom_id res chain seq x y z
N MET A 1 56.79 -23.96 47.01
CA MET A 1 58.11 -24.51 46.58
C MET A 1 58.57 -23.65 45.44
N ARG A 2 59.53 -22.74 45.73
CA ARG A 2 60.91 -22.75 45.23
C ARG A 2 61.01 -22.63 43.73
N VAL A 3 61.75 -21.73 43.06
CA VAL A 3 62.98 -20.99 43.42
C VAL A 3 63.16 -19.86 42.42
N ALA A 4 63.61 -18.73 42.88
CA ALA A 4 64.23 -17.62 42.21
C ALA A 4 65.38 -18.01 41.25
N LEU A 5 65.66 -17.17 40.23
CA LEU A 5 67.07 -16.81 40.01
C LEU A 5 67.17 -15.53 39.20
N SER A 6 67.84 -14.55 39.77
CA SER A 6 68.29 -13.30 39.18
C SER A 6 69.52 -13.55 38.30
N ILE A 7 69.63 -12.79 37.20
CA ILE A 7 70.95 -12.47 36.63
C ILE A 7 70.98 -10.99 36.25
N LEU A 8 71.82 -10.24 36.94
CA LEU A 8 72.33 -8.92 36.66
C LEU A 8 73.48 -9.04 35.64
N ILE A 9 73.41 -8.29 34.57
CA ILE A 9 74.64 -7.91 33.86
C ILE A 9 74.59 -6.40 33.54
N ARG A 10 75.57 -5.68 34.05
CA ARG A 10 75.96 -4.29 33.79
C ARG A 10 76.71 -4.25 32.48
N CYS A 11 76.54 -3.18 31.75
CA CYS A 11 77.63 -2.39 31.04
C CYS A 11 77.01 -1.23 30.29
N ALA A 12 77.32 -0.08 30.74
CA ALA A 12 78.24 0.93 30.23
C ALA A 12 77.64 1.87 29.14
N ALA A 13 77.69 3.11 29.51
CA ALA A 13 77.34 4.32 28.80
C ALA A 13 78.12 4.49 27.48
N VAL A 14 77.35 4.90 26.44
CA VAL A 14 77.89 5.81 25.40
C VAL A 14 76.80 6.84 25.09
N ALA A 15 77.15 8.10 25.39
CA ALA A 15 76.38 9.26 25.01
C ALA A 15 76.46 9.48 23.48
N CYS A 16 75.29 9.46 22.82
CA CYS A 16 75.15 10.08 21.51
C CYS A 16 74.01 11.06 21.57
N VAL A 17 74.37 12.32 21.67
CA VAL A 17 73.50 13.48 21.47
C VAL A 17 73.15 13.54 19.99
N LEU A 18 71.97 13.06 19.63
CA LEU A 18 71.33 13.41 18.38
C LEU A 18 70.00 14.07 18.70
N TRP A 19 70.00 15.35 18.62
CA TRP A 19 68.83 16.21 18.68
C TRP A 19 67.98 15.96 17.44
N SER A 20 67.14 14.94 17.51
CA SER A 20 66.11 14.76 16.50
C SER A 20 64.93 15.66 16.87
N HIS A 21 64.73 16.63 16.00
CA HIS A 21 63.52 17.44 16.00
C HIS A 21 62.32 16.51 15.86
N CYS A 22 61.62 16.25 16.94
CA CYS A 22 60.28 15.70 16.92
C CYS A 22 59.37 16.86 16.47
N ALA A 23 59.19 17.00 15.17
CA ALA A 23 58.13 17.84 14.65
C ALA A 23 56.83 17.26 15.21
N ALA A 24 56.24 17.95 16.17
CA ALA A 24 54.87 17.73 16.57
C ALA A 24 54.02 17.90 15.30
N LYS A 25 53.49 16.79 14.78
CA LYS A 25 52.39 16.85 13.87
C LYS A 25 51.30 17.57 14.65
N GLU A 26 51.06 18.84 14.32
CA GLU A 26 49.81 19.50 14.66
C GLU A 26 48.72 18.59 14.15
N GLY A 27 48.03 17.91 15.08
CA GLY A 27 46.80 17.20 14.79
C GLY A 27 45.81 18.26 14.27
N THR A 28 45.58 18.26 12.98
CA THR A 28 44.44 18.99 12.41
C THR A 28 43.21 18.41 13.13
N GLU A 29 42.70 19.16 14.10
CA GLU A 29 41.37 18.87 14.66
C GLU A 29 40.43 18.70 13.46
N PRO A 30 39.56 17.68 13.46
CA PRO A 30 38.58 17.52 12.41
C PRO A 30 37.77 18.80 12.33
N VAL A 31 37.90 19.54 11.22
CA VAL A 31 37.11 20.74 10.94
C VAL A 31 35.66 20.26 10.87
N THR A 32 34.97 20.35 11.98
CA THR A 32 33.54 20.00 11.99
C THR A 32 32.83 21.07 11.16
N ALA A 33 32.20 20.66 10.05
CA ALA A 33 31.44 21.55 9.19
C ALA A 33 30.46 22.41 10.04
N PRO A 34 30.28 23.69 9.69
CA PRO A 34 29.33 24.55 10.39
C PRO A 34 27.91 23.97 10.31
N PRO A 35 27.02 24.27 11.26
CA PRO A 35 25.61 23.93 11.16
C PRO A 35 25.02 24.48 9.86
N ILE A 36 24.15 23.69 9.21
CA ILE A 36 23.43 24.15 8.01
C ILE A 36 22.33 25.12 8.44
N ASP A 37 22.29 26.27 7.78
CA ASP A 37 21.22 27.25 8.02
C ASP A 37 19.87 26.69 7.55
N PRO A 38 18.84 26.57 8.42
CA PRO A 38 17.53 26.06 8.04
C PRO A 38 16.67 27.07 7.27
N ALA A 39 16.98 28.37 7.32
CA ALA A 39 16.16 29.41 6.73
C ALA A 39 15.87 29.23 5.23
N PRO A 40 16.82 28.82 4.38
CA PRO A 40 16.54 28.61 2.96
C PRO A 40 15.52 27.49 2.70
N CYS A 41 15.54 26.39 3.49
CA CYS A 41 14.57 25.32 3.37
C CYS A 41 13.17 25.79 3.77
N PHE A 42 13.05 26.52 4.88
CA PHE A 42 11.76 27.01 5.36
C PHE A 42 11.17 28.08 4.43
N ALA A 43 12.01 28.96 3.88
CA ALA A 43 11.58 29.93 2.88
C ALA A 43 11.12 29.22 1.57
N ALA A 44 11.79 28.15 1.16
CA ALA A 44 11.35 27.35 0.02
C ALA A 44 10.01 26.67 0.28
N ALA A 45 9.76 26.19 1.50
CA ALA A 45 8.51 25.52 1.88
C ALA A 45 7.26 26.43 1.74
N GLU A 46 7.43 27.75 1.82
CA GLU A 46 6.36 28.74 1.60
C GLU A 46 6.05 28.94 0.10
N THR A 47 6.83 28.33 -0.78
CA THR A 47 6.64 28.42 -2.23
C THR A 47 5.96 27.16 -2.77
N SER A 48 5.52 27.22 -4.04
CA SER A 48 4.98 26.05 -4.75
C SER A 48 6.06 25.37 -5.63
N ASP A 49 7.34 25.64 -5.40
CA ASP A 49 8.46 25.08 -6.15
C ASP A 49 8.95 23.78 -5.46
N ASP A 50 8.33 22.67 -5.82
CA ASP A 50 8.59 21.38 -5.20
C ASP A 50 10.01 20.88 -5.43
N ASP A 51 10.61 21.12 -6.60
CA ASP A 51 11.99 20.72 -6.89
C ASP A 51 12.97 21.50 -6.04
N ARG A 52 12.72 22.78 -5.82
CA ARG A 52 13.51 23.62 -4.94
C ARG A 52 13.39 23.17 -3.48
N ILE A 53 12.17 22.86 -3.00
CA ILE A 53 11.97 22.33 -1.65
C ILE A 53 12.77 21.05 -1.44
N ILE A 54 12.65 20.09 -2.37
CA ILE A 54 13.36 18.81 -2.31
C ILE A 54 14.88 19.01 -2.27
N GLY A 55 15.39 19.88 -3.15
CA GLY A 55 16.84 20.12 -3.29
C GLY A 55 17.44 20.82 -2.07
N ILE A 56 16.77 21.85 -1.53
CA ILE A 56 17.30 22.67 -0.43
C ILE A 56 17.09 22.00 0.93
N CYS A 57 15.96 21.31 1.15
CA CYS A 57 15.70 20.67 2.43
C CYS A 57 16.48 19.37 2.62
N GLY A 58 16.90 18.71 1.53
CA GLY A 58 17.69 17.47 1.60
C GLY A 58 18.93 17.59 2.47
N PRO A 59 19.89 18.49 2.18
CA PRO A 59 21.07 18.70 3.00
C PRO A 59 20.80 19.00 4.47
N LEU A 60 19.73 19.75 4.77
CA LEU A 60 19.31 20.03 6.14
C LEU A 60 18.84 18.76 6.87
N ILE A 61 18.15 17.87 6.19
CA ILE A 61 17.70 16.58 6.75
C ILE A 61 18.91 15.69 7.07
N ASP A 62 19.89 15.66 6.19
CA ASP A 62 21.07 14.78 6.31
C ASP A 62 22.17 15.37 7.22
N GLY A 63 22.12 16.65 7.53
CA GLY A 63 23.13 17.36 8.32
C GLY A 63 23.26 16.83 9.74
N GLU A 64 24.46 16.39 10.14
CA GLU A 64 24.71 15.83 11.48
C GLU A 64 24.37 16.81 12.61
N LYS A 65 24.62 18.09 12.41
CA LYS A 65 24.39 19.15 13.39
C LYS A 65 23.00 19.80 13.31
N THR A 66 22.13 19.31 12.41
CA THR A 66 20.75 19.81 12.30
C THR A 66 19.97 19.46 13.55
N SER A 67 19.29 20.45 14.13
CA SER A 67 18.42 20.22 15.29
C SER A 67 17.29 19.24 14.93
N ARG A 68 16.84 18.46 15.93
CA ARG A 68 15.68 17.57 15.75
C ARG A 68 14.46 18.32 15.21
N ALA A 69 14.20 19.51 15.75
CA ALA A 69 13.06 20.33 15.35
C ALA A 69 13.15 20.79 13.90
N ASP A 70 14.33 21.25 13.45
CA ASP A 70 14.53 21.70 12.08
C ASP A 70 14.49 20.52 11.10
N ARG A 71 15.02 19.36 11.50
CA ARG A 71 14.95 18.14 10.70
C ARG A 71 13.50 17.67 10.50
N ILE A 72 12.68 17.69 11.55
CA ILE A 72 11.25 17.37 11.45
C ILE A 72 10.56 18.33 10.48
N LYS A 73 10.76 19.65 10.62
CA LYS A 73 10.17 20.63 9.71
C LYS A 73 10.59 20.44 8.25
N ALA A 74 11.88 20.17 8.02
CA ALA A 74 12.41 19.93 6.69
C ALA A 74 11.83 18.65 6.07
N LEU A 75 11.69 17.56 6.84
CA LEU A 75 11.05 16.32 6.40
C LEU A 75 9.58 16.54 6.03
N ILE A 76 8.81 17.27 6.85
CA ILE A 76 7.42 17.60 6.56
C ILE A 76 7.30 18.40 5.26
N ALA A 77 8.15 19.42 5.08
CA ALA A 77 8.14 20.21 3.85
C ALA A 77 8.46 19.36 2.62
N ARG A 78 9.46 18.47 2.72
CA ARG A 78 9.86 17.60 1.62
C ARG A 78 8.82 16.51 1.34
N ALA A 79 8.20 15.94 2.37
CA ALA A 79 7.10 14.99 2.20
C ALA A 79 5.94 15.61 1.42
N GLY A 80 5.54 16.83 1.75
CA GLY A 80 4.51 17.56 1.01
C GLY A 80 4.89 17.82 -0.44
N ALA A 81 6.16 18.16 -0.73
CA ALA A 81 6.65 18.33 -2.09
C ALA A 81 6.65 17.00 -2.87
N TYR A 82 7.05 15.89 -2.25
CA TYR A 82 6.97 14.57 -2.86
C TYR A 82 5.52 14.15 -3.15
N ASP A 83 4.59 14.44 -2.24
CA ASP A 83 3.17 14.15 -2.45
C ASP A 83 2.60 14.89 -3.68
N ARG A 84 2.87 16.20 -3.79
CA ARG A 84 2.44 17.01 -4.95
C ARG A 84 3.05 16.55 -6.27
N LYS A 85 4.24 15.92 -6.21
CA LYS A 85 4.91 15.30 -7.38
C LYS A 85 4.50 13.84 -7.61
N ASP A 86 3.49 13.33 -6.91
CA ASP A 86 3.04 11.93 -6.96
C ASP A 86 4.13 10.90 -6.63
N GLN A 87 5.17 11.32 -5.87
CA GLN A 87 6.25 10.45 -5.40
C GLN A 87 5.87 9.85 -4.03
N ILE A 88 4.78 9.11 -4.01
CA ILE A 88 4.08 8.68 -2.79
C ILE A 88 4.99 7.91 -1.82
N ASP A 89 5.84 7.00 -2.34
CA ASP A 89 6.74 6.21 -1.49
C ASP A 89 7.80 7.06 -0.77
N ARG A 90 8.27 8.12 -1.42
CA ARG A 90 9.21 9.05 -0.81
C ARG A 90 8.54 9.91 0.27
N ALA A 91 7.34 10.38 0.00
CA ALA A 91 6.55 11.12 0.97
C ALA A 91 6.27 10.27 2.22
N ILE A 92 5.86 9.01 2.06
CA ILE A 92 5.68 8.06 3.17
C ILE A 92 6.99 7.87 3.94
N GLY A 93 8.12 7.74 3.24
CA GLY A 93 9.43 7.58 3.88
C GLY A 93 9.83 8.77 4.76
N ASP A 94 9.52 9.99 4.33
CA ASP A 94 9.75 11.20 5.12
C ASP A 94 8.79 11.29 6.31
N ASP A 95 7.51 11.00 6.14
CA ASP A 95 6.55 10.93 7.26
C ASP A 95 6.93 9.85 8.28
N ASP A 96 7.40 8.69 7.83
CA ASP A 96 7.96 7.65 8.70
C ASP A 96 9.16 8.16 9.50
N ALA A 97 10.01 8.96 8.89
CA ALA A 97 11.15 9.57 9.56
C ALA A 97 10.69 10.60 10.62
N VAL A 98 9.70 11.42 10.29
CA VAL A 98 9.09 12.35 11.26
C VAL A 98 8.53 11.61 12.46
N LEU A 99 7.74 10.56 12.23
CA LEU A 99 7.11 9.78 13.31
C LEU A 99 8.10 8.98 14.16
N ARG A 100 9.29 8.64 13.64
CA ARG A 100 10.40 8.12 14.46
C ARG A 100 10.97 9.17 15.39
N PHE A 101 11.03 10.43 14.96
CA PHE A 101 11.43 11.54 15.82
C PHE A 101 10.34 11.91 16.82
N ASP A 102 9.10 12.03 16.37
CA ASP A 102 7.98 12.42 17.23
C ASP A 102 6.71 11.60 16.90
N PRO A 103 6.44 10.54 17.67
CA PRO A 103 5.27 9.69 17.46
C PRO A 103 3.95 10.31 17.98
N THR A 104 3.96 11.56 18.44
CA THR A 104 2.76 12.22 18.98
C THR A 104 2.10 13.19 17.97
N LEU A 105 2.66 13.32 16.78
CA LEU A 105 2.19 14.22 15.75
C LEU A 105 0.98 13.64 15.00
N ALA A 106 -0.22 13.95 15.47
CA ALA A 106 -1.49 13.48 14.89
C ALA A 106 -1.64 13.88 13.42
N ASP A 107 -1.20 15.11 13.05
CA ASP A 107 -1.27 15.61 11.68
C ASP A 107 -0.45 14.74 10.71
N ILE A 108 0.70 14.23 11.15
CA ILE A 108 1.58 13.40 10.32
C ILE A 108 0.99 11.99 10.13
N PHE A 109 0.37 11.41 11.16
CA PHE A 109 -0.40 10.18 10.96
C PHE A 109 -1.52 10.38 9.95
N ASN A 110 -2.27 11.49 10.03
CA ASN A 110 -3.29 11.78 9.04
C ASN A 110 -2.71 11.94 7.63
N ALA A 111 -1.63 12.70 7.47
CA ALA A 111 -0.96 12.90 6.17
C ALA A 111 -0.47 11.56 5.58
N ARG A 112 0.22 10.74 6.36
CA ARG A 112 0.67 9.41 5.92
C ARG A 112 -0.49 8.49 5.58
N GLY A 113 -1.60 8.57 6.33
CA GLY A 113 -2.83 7.85 6.01
C GLY A 113 -3.41 8.23 4.65
N GLU A 114 -3.37 9.50 4.30
CA GLU A 114 -3.79 9.96 2.95
C GLU A 114 -2.87 9.42 1.86
N LEU A 115 -1.56 9.38 2.09
CA LEU A 115 -0.58 8.78 1.17
C LEU A 115 -0.82 7.28 0.99
N TRP A 116 -1.07 6.53 2.07
CA TRP A 116 -1.43 5.11 1.98
C TRP A 116 -2.74 4.90 1.20
N ARG A 117 -3.73 5.78 1.39
CA ARG A 117 -4.98 5.74 0.62
C ARG A 117 -4.73 5.98 -0.87
N LYS A 118 -3.92 6.97 -1.24
CA LYS A 118 -3.48 7.22 -2.63
C LYS A 118 -2.78 6.01 -3.22
N LYS A 119 -1.92 5.33 -2.46
CA LYS A 119 -1.24 4.10 -2.85
C LYS A 119 -2.16 2.89 -2.97
N GLY A 120 -3.39 2.97 -2.47
CA GLY A 120 -4.36 1.87 -2.46
C GLY A 120 -4.27 0.94 -1.24
N ASP A 121 -3.36 1.21 -0.30
CA ASP A 121 -3.23 0.46 0.94
C ASP A 121 -4.23 0.97 1.99
N ARG A 122 -5.47 0.57 1.81
CA ARG A 122 -6.58 0.97 2.67
C ARG A 122 -6.42 0.53 4.13
N PRO A 123 -5.90 -0.67 4.44
CA PRO A 123 -5.67 -1.08 5.84
C PRO A 123 -4.69 -0.17 6.58
N ARG A 124 -3.54 0.19 5.96
CA ARG A 124 -2.57 1.10 6.57
C ARG A 124 -3.14 2.51 6.71
N ALA A 125 -3.85 3.01 5.71
CA ALA A 125 -4.53 4.30 5.79
C ALA A 125 -5.51 4.36 6.96
N LEU A 126 -6.34 3.33 7.16
CA LEU A 126 -7.32 3.28 8.25
C LEU A 126 -6.62 3.26 9.62
N ALA A 127 -5.52 2.51 9.75
CA ALA A 127 -4.73 2.46 10.98
C ALA A 127 -4.12 3.82 11.34
N ASP A 128 -3.59 4.54 10.34
CA ASP A 128 -3.00 5.87 10.54
C ASP A 128 -4.07 6.90 10.90
N PHE A 129 -5.22 6.93 10.25
CA PHE A 129 -6.33 7.82 10.65
C PHE A 129 -6.81 7.52 12.08
N ALA A 130 -6.88 6.25 12.47
CA ALA A 130 -7.22 5.86 13.84
C ALA A 130 -6.17 6.32 14.86
N ALA A 131 -4.87 6.24 14.52
CA ALA A 131 -3.79 6.74 15.35
C ALA A 131 -3.87 8.26 15.52
N ALA A 132 -4.13 9.00 14.44
CA ALA A 132 -4.34 10.44 14.48
C ALA A 132 -5.49 10.84 15.41
N ILE A 133 -6.64 10.15 15.34
CA ILE A 133 -7.80 10.39 16.21
C ILE A 133 -7.47 10.05 17.67
N LYS A 134 -6.70 8.98 17.91
CA LYS A 134 -6.30 8.60 19.27
C LYS A 134 -5.41 9.65 19.91
N LEU A 135 -4.50 10.26 19.14
CA LEU A 135 -3.60 11.33 19.61
C LEU A 135 -4.32 12.65 19.76
N ASN A 136 -5.18 13.00 18.83
CA ASN A 136 -6.02 14.20 18.86
C ASN A 136 -7.48 13.83 18.56
N PRO A 137 -8.30 13.60 19.59
CA PRO A 137 -9.71 13.25 19.42
C PRO A 137 -10.54 14.30 18.67
N ASP A 138 -10.07 15.54 18.60
CA ASP A 138 -10.76 16.62 17.89
C ASP A 138 -10.21 16.92 16.50
N HIS A 139 -9.32 16.08 15.97
CA HIS A 139 -8.75 16.25 14.63
C HIS A 139 -9.80 16.04 13.53
N PRO A 140 -10.32 17.11 12.89
CA PRO A 140 -11.49 17.00 12.01
C PRO A 140 -11.20 16.22 10.73
N ALA A 141 -10.02 16.45 10.13
CA ALA A 141 -9.62 15.76 8.89
C ALA A 141 -9.46 14.24 9.12
N ALA A 142 -8.80 13.82 10.20
CA ALA A 142 -8.63 12.40 10.52
C ALA A 142 -9.97 11.70 10.75
N LYS A 143 -10.90 12.34 11.49
CA LYS A 143 -12.26 11.81 11.69
C LYS A 143 -13.00 11.65 10.36
N SER A 144 -12.93 12.64 9.48
CA SER A 144 -13.57 12.61 8.16
C SER A 144 -12.96 11.52 7.28
N ASN A 145 -11.63 11.45 7.22
CA ASN A 145 -10.89 10.46 6.43
C ASN A 145 -11.16 9.03 6.91
N TYR A 146 -11.13 8.81 8.23
CA TYR A 146 -11.45 7.51 8.82
C TYR A 146 -12.87 7.06 8.46
N LYS A 147 -13.86 7.94 8.69
CA LYS A 147 -15.28 7.64 8.39
C LYS A 147 -15.49 7.34 6.91
N SER A 148 -14.92 8.17 6.03
CA SER A 148 -15.04 7.98 4.57
C SER A 148 -14.46 6.64 4.13
N LEU A 149 -13.24 6.30 4.62
CA LEU A 149 -12.58 5.05 4.26
C LEU A 149 -13.28 3.83 4.86
N ALA A 150 -13.79 3.92 6.09
CA ALA A 150 -14.57 2.84 6.72
C ALA A 150 -15.84 2.52 5.93
N LEU A 151 -16.59 3.54 5.51
CA LEU A 151 -17.77 3.38 4.66
C LEU A 151 -17.42 2.81 3.28
N GLU A 152 -16.30 3.21 2.70
CA GLU A 152 -15.81 2.64 1.43
C GLU A 152 -15.51 1.16 1.58
N LEU A 153 -14.82 0.74 2.64
CA LEU A 153 -14.50 -0.66 2.92
C LEU A 153 -15.76 -1.50 3.19
N GLU A 154 -16.72 -0.95 3.92
CA GLU A 154 -18.02 -1.60 4.15
C GLU A 154 -18.76 -1.83 2.82
N ARG A 155 -18.81 -0.81 1.95
CA ARG A 155 -19.42 -0.91 0.62
C ARG A 155 -18.72 -1.96 -0.25
N ILE A 156 -17.38 -1.99 -0.25
CA ILE A 156 -16.60 -3.01 -0.99
C ILE A 156 -16.91 -4.40 -0.45
N GLY A 157 -16.91 -4.57 0.87
CA GLY A 157 -17.25 -5.84 1.52
C GLY A 157 -18.66 -6.30 1.18
N ALA A 158 -19.64 -5.42 1.24
CA ALA A 158 -21.02 -5.71 0.83
C ALA A 158 -21.11 -6.10 -0.64
N GLN A 159 -20.40 -5.37 -1.53
CA GLN A 159 -20.35 -5.69 -2.95
C GLN A 159 -19.70 -7.04 -3.21
N MET A 160 -18.59 -7.36 -2.52
CA MET A 160 -17.94 -8.68 -2.60
C MET A 160 -18.86 -9.79 -2.09
N ALA A 161 -19.58 -9.56 -0.99
CA ALA A 161 -20.53 -10.52 -0.45
C ALA A 161 -21.67 -10.83 -1.42
N VAL A 162 -22.14 -9.83 -2.18
CA VAL A 162 -23.11 -10.03 -3.26
C VAL A 162 -22.47 -10.73 -4.46
N ASN A 163 -21.27 -10.32 -4.85
CA ASN A 163 -20.57 -10.88 -6.02
C ASN A 163 -20.15 -12.34 -5.83
N ASN A 164 -19.92 -12.77 -4.58
CA ASN A 164 -19.55 -14.14 -4.25
C ASN A 164 -20.75 -15.08 -4.05
N ARG A 165 -21.98 -14.61 -4.33
CA ARG A 165 -23.19 -15.46 -4.28
C ARG A 165 -23.60 -15.83 -5.70
N PRO A 166 -23.91 -17.11 -5.99
CA PRO A 166 -24.52 -17.52 -7.25
C PRO A 166 -25.96 -17.02 -7.38
N SER A 167 -26.58 -17.27 -8.51
CA SER A 167 -27.95 -16.90 -8.80
C SER A 167 -29.01 -17.71 -8.04
N PHE A 168 -28.56 -18.74 -7.33
CA PHE A 168 -29.42 -19.67 -6.54
C PHE A 168 -28.95 -19.77 -5.08
N ASP A 169 -29.81 -20.29 -4.22
CA ASP A 169 -29.49 -20.47 -2.80
C ASP A 169 -28.56 -21.68 -2.60
N CYS A 170 -27.38 -21.46 -2.06
CA CYS A 170 -26.40 -22.49 -1.76
C CYS A 170 -26.86 -23.50 -0.69
N ALA A 171 -27.77 -23.12 0.20
CA ALA A 171 -28.34 -24.05 1.17
C ALA A 171 -29.19 -25.13 0.50
N SER A 172 -29.74 -24.83 -0.69
CA SER A 172 -30.54 -25.76 -1.49
C SER A 172 -29.72 -26.55 -2.53
N ALA A 173 -28.41 -26.32 -2.64
CA ALA A 173 -27.52 -26.96 -3.62
C ALA A 173 -27.40 -28.46 -3.38
N ARG A 174 -27.92 -29.26 -4.31
CA ARG A 174 -27.90 -30.74 -4.23
C ARG A 174 -26.92 -31.37 -5.19
N ARG A 175 -26.75 -30.81 -6.40
CA ARG A 175 -25.87 -31.33 -7.44
C ARG A 175 -24.41 -30.99 -7.16
N ALA A 176 -23.49 -31.84 -7.58
CA ALA A 176 -22.05 -31.62 -7.40
C ALA A 176 -21.58 -30.30 -8.04
N VAL A 177 -22.09 -29.95 -9.22
CA VAL A 177 -21.78 -28.69 -9.90
C VAL A 177 -22.30 -27.48 -9.12
N GLU A 178 -23.48 -27.53 -8.51
CA GLU A 178 -24.01 -26.46 -7.68
C GLU A 178 -23.15 -26.22 -6.44
N LYS A 179 -22.74 -27.31 -5.78
CA LYS A 179 -21.82 -27.26 -4.63
C LYS A 179 -20.45 -26.68 -5.03
N ALA A 180 -19.93 -27.04 -6.21
CA ALA A 180 -18.68 -26.49 -6.73
C ALA A 180 -18.81 -25.00 -7.01
N ILE A 181 -19.92 -24.54 -7.59
CA ILE A 181 -20.21 -23.13 -7.83
C ILE A 181 -20.29 -22.36 -6.48
N CYS A 182 -20.98 -22.90 -5.49
CA CYS A 182 -21.09 -22.30 -4.16
C CYS A 182 -19.76 -22.21 -3.40
N ALA A 183 -18.86 -23.18 -3.62
CA ALA A 183 -17.54 -23.23 -2.96
C ALA A 183 -16.49 -22.32 -3.60
N ASN A 184 -16.73 -21.84 -4.84
CA ASN A 184 -15.77 -21.02 -5.58
C ASN A 184 -16.38 -19.65 -5.91
N PRO A 185 -15.83 -18.55 -5.33
CA PRO A 185 -16.34 -17.19 -5.55
C PRO A 185 -16.38 -16.76 -7.02
N ASP A 186 -15.40 -17.17 -7.83
CA ASP A 186 -15.35 -16.83 -9.26
C ASP A 186 -16.46 -17.52 -10.04
N LEU A 187 -16.71 -18.80 -9.76
CA LEU A 187 -17.82 -19.53 -10.36
C LEU A 187 -19.19 -18.99 -9.92
N ALA A 188 -19.32 -18.63 -8.64
CA ALA A 188 -20.53 -18.01 -8.12
C ALA A 188 -20.82 -16.66 -8.80
N ASN A 189 -19.77 -15.85 -9.00
CA ASN A 189 -19.88 -14.59 -9.72
C ASN A 189 -20.26 -14.79 -11.21
N LEU A 190 -19.64 -15.74 -11.88
CA LEU A 190 -19.98 -16.11 -13.28
C LEU A 190 -21.44 -16.58 -13.39
N ASP A 191 -21.89 -17.46 -12.49
CA ASP A 191 -23.29 -17.95 -12.47
C ASP A 191 -24.28 -16.79 -12.35
N ARG A 192 -24.01 -15.86 -11.43
CA ARG A 192 -24.86 -14.67 -11.27
C ARG A 192 -24.83 -13.75 -12.49
N GLN A 193 -23.66 -13.49 -13.08
CA GLN A 193 -23.55 -12.67 -14.29
C GLN A 193 -24.31 -13.30 -15.45
N ILE A 194 -24.19 -14.60 -15.66
CA ILE A 194 -24.97 -15.36 -16.67
C ILE A 194 -26.47 -15.19 -16.43
N SER A 195 -26.92 -15.35 -15.20
CA SER A 195 -28.33 -15.21 -14.84
C SER A 195 -28.87 -13.82 -15.16
N VAL A 196 -28.12 -12.77 -14.78
CA VAL A 196 -28.49 -11.37 -15.05
C VAL A 196 -28.51 -11.07 -16.58
N ALA A 197 -27.47 -11.47 -17.30
CA ALA A 197 -27.37 -11.26 -18.74
C ALA A 197 -28.48 -12.01 -19.50
N ASN A 198 -28.74 -13.27 -19.10
CA ASN A 198 -29.84 -14.05 -19.71
C ASN A 198 -31.21 -13.42 -19.44
N ALA A 199 -31.48 -12.99 -18.21
CA ALA A 199 -32.75 -12.34 -17.87
C ALA A 199 -32.93 -11.03 -18.64
N LYS A 200 -31.85 -10.28 -18.90
CA LYS A 200 -31.88 -9.09 -19.73
C LYS A 200 -32.20 -9.44 -21.19
N ALA A 201 -31.44 -10.36 -21.79
CA ALA A 201 -31.62 -10.79 -23.17
C ALA A 201 -33.04 -11.36 -23.43
N VAL A 202 -33.57 -12.17 -22.52
CA VAL A 202 -34.92 -12.72 -22.59
C VAL A 202 -35.98 -11.62 -22.57
N ARG A 203 -35.84 -10.59 -21.73
CA ARG A 203 -36.78 -9.45 -21.70
C ARG A 203 -36.74 -8.64 -22.97
N GLU A 204 -35.54 -8.33 -23.46
CA GLU A 204 -35.35 -7.49 -24.66
C GLU A 204 -35.89 -8.20 -25.92
N ALA A 205 -35.50 -9.46 -26.12
CA ALA A 205 -36.02 -10.23 -27.24
C ALA A 205 -37.54 -10.49 -27.12
N GLY A 206 -38.05 -10.64 -25.92
CA GLY A 206 -39.46 -10.87 -25.64
C GLY A 206 -40.34 -9.63 -25.81
N SER A 207 -39.78 -8.41 -25.73
CA SER A 207 -40.53 -7.16 -25.87
C SER A 207 -41.06 -6.98 -27.29
N GLY A 208 -40.30 -7.41 -28.30
CA GLY A 208 -40.71 -7.35 -29.72
C GLY A 208 -41.31 -8.65 -30.24
N ASN A 209 -40.92 -9.78 -29.68
CA ASN A 209 -41.35 -11.14 -30.08
C ASN A 209 -41.36 -12.12 -28.90
N PRO A 210 -42.51 -12.43 -28.32
CA PRO A 210 -42.60 -13.38 -27.19
C PRO A 210 -42.04 -14.77 -27.51
N GLY A 211 -42.00 -15.16 -28.77
CA GLY A 211 -41.40 -16.42 -29.22
C GLY A 211 -39.88 -16.44 -29.06
N ALA A 212 -39.23 -15.31 -29.35
CA ALA A 212 -37.78 -15.13 -29.24
C ALA A 212 -37.31 -15.21 -27.76
N GLY A 213 -38.02 -14.52 -26.85
CA GLY A 213 -37.71 -14.62 -25.41
C GLY A 213 -37.80 -16.05 -24.89
N ARG A 214 -38.86 -16.81 -25.30
CA ARG A 214 -38.98 -18.23 -24.94
C ARG A 214 -37.86 -19.11 -25.53
N ALA A 215 -37.41 -18.77 -26.75
CA ALA A 215 -36.29 -19.51 -27.36
C ALA A 215 -34.97 -19.31 -26.57
N LEU A 216 -34.66 -18.10 -26.17
CA LEU A 216 -33.50 -17.77 -25.35
C LEU A 216 -33.57 -18.46 -23.97
N GLN A 217 -34.75 -18.49 -23.34
CA GLN A 217 -34.90 -19.21 -22.07
C GLN A 217 -34.63 -20.70 -22.23
N ARG A 218 -35.16 -21.35 -23.29
CA ARG A 218 -34.83 -22.77 -23.59
C ARG A 218 -33.34 -22.98 -23.80
N GLU A 219 -32.68 -22.10 -24.52
CA GLU A 219 -31.23 -22.17 -24.74
C GLU A 219 -30.44 -22.11 -23.41
N GLN A 220 -30.88 -21.27 -22.49
CA GLN A 220 -30.30 -21.20 -21.14
C GLN A 220 -30.53 -22.50 -20.34
N ASP A 221 -31.73 -23.05 -20.41
CA ASP A 221 -32.07 -24.31 -19.72
C ASP A 221 -31.23 -25.48 -20.29
N ASP A 222 -31.03 -25.50 -21.61
CA ASP A 222 -30.16 -26.47 -22.30
C ASP A 222 -28.70 -26.30 -21.92
N PHE A 223 -28.20 -25.06 -21.79
CA PHE A 223 -26.85 -24.80 -21.28
C PHE A 223 -26.68 -25.37 -19.87
N ILE A 224 -27.61 -25.10 -18.96
CA ILE A 224 -27.59 -25.59 -17.58
C ILE A 224 -27.60 -27.13 -17.57
N ALA A 225 -28.43 -27.76 -18.40
CA ALA A 225 -28.52 -29.23 -18.50
C ALA A 225 -27.19 -29.82 -18.99
N ARG A 226 -26.61 -29.28 -20.07
CA ARG A 226 -25.30 -29.72 -20.60
C ARG A 226 -24.18 -29.53 -19.58
N ARG A 227 -24.09 -28.37 -18.94
CA ARG A 227 -23.13 -28.06 -17.88
C ARG A 227 -23.18 -29.11 -16.77
N ASN A 228 -24.40 -29.38 -16.29
CA ASN A 228 -24.61 -30.32 -15.18
C ASN A 228 -24.24 -31.76 -15.57
N ALA A 229 -24.52 -32.19 -16.80
CA ALA A 229 -24.19 -33.50 -17.30
C ALA A 229 -22.70 -33.71 -17.61
N ALA A 230 -22.00 -32.64 -17.99
CA ALA A 230 -20.56 -32.67 -18.31
C ALA A 230 -19.66 -32.52 -17.06
N PHE A 231 -20.16 -31.95 -15.98
CA PHE A 231 -19.37 -31.69 -14.76
C PHE A 231 -18.77 -32.96 -14.18
N GLY A 232 -17.47 -32.94 -13.92
CA GLY A 232 -16.70 -34.10 -13.41
C GLY A 232 -16.08 -34.96 -14.49
N ARG A 233 -16.30 -34.69 -15.78
CA ARG A 233 -15.55 -35.36 -16.88
C ARG A 233 -14.13 -34.77 -16.95
N PRO A 234 -13.12 -35.56 -17.28
CA PRO A 234 -11.71 -35.12 -17.29
C PRO A 234 -11.41 -33.98 -18.28
N ASP A 235 -12.18 -33.89 -19.36
CA ASP A 235 -12.06 -32.94 -20.46
C ASP A 235 -12.96 -31.71 -20.30
N TYR A 236 -13.74 -31.63 -19.21
CA TYR A 236 -14.71 -30.53 -19.00
C TYR A 236 -14.21 -29.46 -18.03
N ASP A 237 -13.96 -28.28 -18.56
CA ASP A 237 -13.63 -27.09 -17.77
C ASP A 237 -14.90 -26.24 -17.52
N LEU A 238 -15.40 -26.29 -16.28
CA LEU A 238 -16.59 -25.58 -15.86
C LEU A 238 -16.43 -24.06 -16.00
N GLN A 239 -15.29 -23.51 -15.59
CA GLN A 239 -15.06 -22.06 -15.63
C GLN A 239 -15.02 -21.54 -17.07
N LYS A 240 -14.33 -22.26 -17.96
CA LYS A 240 -14.29 -21.95 -19.39
C LYS A 240 -15.68 -21.97 -20.00
N ALA A 241 -16.45 -23.02 -19.78
CA ALA A 241 -17.81 -23.16 -20.32
C ALA A 241 -18.76 -22.03 -19.85
N MET A 242 -18.62 -21.62 -18.58
CA MET A 242 -19.41 -20.51 -18.01
C MET A 242 -18.99 -19.16 -18.60
N LYS A 243 -17.68 -18.91 -18.81
CA LYS A 243 -17.20 -17.69 -19.48
C LYS A 243 -17.70 -17.62 -20.93
N GLU A 244 -17.58 -18.69 -21.70
CA GLU A 244 -18.07 -18.74 -23.08
C GLU A 244 -19.57 -18.45 -23.16
N ARG A 245 -20.36 -18.97 -22.22
CA ARG A 245 -21.80 -18.66 -22.13
C ARG A 245 -22.06 -17.19 -21.84
N LEU A 246 -21.33 -16.59 -20.89
CA LEU A 246 -21.46 -15.18 -20.57
C LEU A 246 -21.11 -14.31 -21.77
N ASP A 247 -19.98 -14.58 -22.43
CA ASP A 247 -19.54 -13.84 -23.61
C ASP A 247 -20.57 -13.90 -24.74
N HIS A 248 -21.20 -15.06 -24.96
CA HIS A 248 -22.28 -15.22 -25.93
C HIS A 248 -23.49 -14.33 -25.60
N LEU A 249 -23.93 -14.31 -24.33
CA LEU A 249 -25.05 -13.46 -23.89
C LEU A 249 -24.74 -11.97 -24.02
N LEU A 250 -23.51 -11.56 -23.68
CA LEU A 250 -23.07 -10.15 -23.79
C LEU A 250 -22.89 -9.71 -25.26
N ALA A 251 -22.60 -10.65 -26.17
CA ALA A 251 -22.51 -10.34 -27.60
C ALA A 251 -23.89 -10.02 -28.21
N MET A 252 -24.96 -10.65 -27.71
CA MET A 252 -26.34 -10.35 -28.14
C MET A 252 -26.80 -8.93 -27.76
N ASP A 253 -26.26 -8.39 -26.65
CA ASP A 253 -26.60 -7.05 -26.14
C ASP A 253 -26.01 -5.90 -26.97
N ARG A 254 -25.11 -6.21 -27.90
CA ARG A 254 -24.41 -5.22 -28.74
C ARG A 254 -25.04 -4.97 -30.12
N HIS A 255 -26.13 -5.62 -30.42
CA HIS A 255 -26.88 -5.54 -31.65
C HIS A 255 -28.33 -5.11 -31.42
#